data_2f0dd555a24ead2e27279b7b2ec4d1d0
#
_entry.id   2f0dd555a24ead2e27279b7b2ec4d1d0
#
_cell.length_a   1.000
_cell.length_b   1.000
_cell.length_c   1.000
_cell.angle_alpha   90.00
_cell.angle_beta   90.00
_cell.angle_gamma   90.00
#
_symmetry.space_group_name_H-M   'P 1'
#
loop_
_entity.id
_entity.type
_entity.pdbx_description
1 polymer ?
#
loop_
_entity_poly.entity_id
_entity_poly.type
_entity_poly.pdbx_seq_one_letter_code
_entity_poly.pdbx_strand_id
1 'polypeptide(L)'
;MLAAVTREEVWQKVAEHLREGFGKLLDVRDVRRVRRVAGDAWLVTVALAAPSGDLHVADLTVEDSGKITPTIDADDVIKAVRDAKKFSMSGPAVSDELAGFGDETSDDLEPALEALTEVEEPVEARVAVALAKGDIESLRGARDLLPRLLIDHDSRGATLFTMAQVEVKLGEKQLARGYLEAAAREFADRFDLPNLEKAAALELELVGRDSFSADPVHVLLEQSRARLKPLDSVFDARSFHDLDDDVRVKLTKRLALRTLAPDEVLVSEGEPSRNIFVVKSGLVGVWLEKPSGGSWLVRCCFPGWLLGESSVLGPPDARCTATLRAERVSEVWILPAEEVREAMLLDLRFGMKIAETKQIHRIDSFFSMHETMGQLDVQVRDDMLSCIQRLETFETETILLPANEVPKVACLVARGSIGLYEEGNHTPVAEIQPDSFYGVRDAIHQIAPSVAAIARPGTTIAFFDATRVQKLCERSPEHVVAVLERLG
;
A
#
# COMPACT_ATOMS: atom_id res chain seq x y z
N MET A 1 -46.81 -0.45 8.64
CA MET A 1 -46.02 -0.99 7.53
C MET A 1 -44.57 -0.75 7.90
N LEU A 2 -43.83 -1.80 8.23
CA LEU A 2 -42.39 -1.72 8.41
C LEU A 2 -41.80 -1.43 7.03
N ALA A 3 -40.92 -0.43 6.91
CA ALA A 3 -40.26 -0.09 5.68
C ALA A 3 -39.47 -1.34 5.19
N ALA A 4 -39.62 -1.70 3.93
CA ALA A 4 -38.88 -2.81 3.35
C ALA A 4 -37.38 -2.47 3.37
N VAL A 5 -36.58 -3.38 3.91
CA VAL A 5 -35.11 -3.22 3.96
C VAL A 5 -34.59 -3.09 2.54
N THR A 6 -33.74 -2.10 2.31
CA THR A 6 -33.14 -1.82 1.01
C THR A 6 -31.91 -2.70 0.76
N ARG A 7 -31.52 -2.85 -0.51
CA ARG A 7 -30.30 -3.59 -0.91
C ARG A 7 -29.05 -3.03 -0.20
N GLU A 8 -28.97 -1.73 -0.05
CA GLU A 8 -27.84 -1.03 0.55
C GLU A 8 -27.76 -1.26 2.06
N GLU A 9 -28.90 -1.26 2.77
CA GLU A 9 -28.98 -1.57 4.20
C GLU A 9 -28.58 -3.02 4.46
N VAL A 10 -28.95 -3.96 3.58
CA VAL A 10 -28.50 -5.36 3.65
C VAL A 10 -27.01 -5.48 3.45
N TRP A 11 -26.49 -4.81 2.41
CA TRP A 11 -25.05 -4.78 2.14
C TRP A 11 -24.26 -4.29 3.35
N GLN A 12 -24.62 -3.12 3.87
CA GLN A 12 -23.92 -2.52 5.03
C GLN A 12 -23.98 -3.43 6.26
N LYS A 13 -25.15 -3.99 6.54
CA LYS A 13 -25.33 -4.88 7.72
C LYS A 13 -24.51 -6.15 7.63
N VAL A 14 -24.47 -6.78 6.45
CA VAL A 14 -23.64 -8.00 6.26
C VAL A 14 -22.15 -7.63 6.26
N ALA A 15 -21.76 -6.55 5.62
CA ALA A 15 -20.38 -6.08 5.64
C ALA A 15 -19.89 -5.76 7.06
N GLU A 16 -20.74 -5.17 7.89
CA GLU A 16 -20.45 -4.91 9.31
C GLU A 16 -20.32 -6.22 10.11
N HIS A 17 -21.24 -7.16 9.93
CA HIS A 17 -21.19 -8.49 10.55
C HIS A 17 -19.93 -9.28 10.17
N LEU A 18 -19.54 -9.25 8.90
CA LEU A 18 -18.30 -9.88 8.42
C LEU A 18 -17.05 -9.20 8.99
N ARG A 19 -17.05 -7.87 9.12
CA ARG A 19 -15.93 -7.12 9.70
C ARG A 19 -15.72 -7.44 11.18
N GLU A 20 -16.80 -7.65 11.94
CA GLU A 20 -16.73 -8.04 13.33
C GLU A 20 -16.09 -9.43 13.53
N GLY A 21 -16.39 -10.39 12.64
CA GLY A 21 -15.88 -11.77 12.74
C GLY A 21 -14.56 -12.00 12.02
N PHE A 22 -14.36 -11.39 10.84
CA PHE A 22 -13.26 -11.73 9.90
C PHE A 22 -12.44 -10.51 9.45
N GLY A 23 -12.70 -9.32 9.99
CA GLY A 23 -12.04 -8.09 9.57
C GLY A 23 -12.31 -7.77 8.09
N LYS A 24 -11.26 -7.49 7.32
CA LYS A 24 -11.33 -7.26 5.87
C LYS A 24 -11.04 -8.51 5.03
N LEU A 25 -10.96 -9.67 5.66
CA LEU A 25 -10.64 -10.91 4.97
C LEU A 25 -11.77 -11.36 4.03
N LEU A 26 -13.01 -11.15 4.45
CA LEU A 26 -14.20 -11.48 3.68
C LEU A 26 -14.93 -10.20 3.24
N ASP A 27 -15.46 -10.23 2.04
CA ASP A 27 -16.20 -9.13 1.46
C ASP A 27 -17.52 -9.59 0.82
N VAL A 28 -18.48 -8.68 0.77
CA VAL A 28 -19.77 -8.90 0.11
C VAL A 28 -19.58 -8.64 -1.39
N ARG A 29 -19.88 -9.62 -2.24
CA ARG A 29 -19.72 -9.51 -3.70
C ARG A 29 -21.02 -9.29 -4.44
N ASP A 30 -22.11 -9.89 -3.97
CA ASP A 30 -23.43 -9.69 -4.56
C ASP A 30 -24.53 -9.70 -3.50
N VAL A 31 -25.58 -8.90 -3.72
CA VAL A 31 -26.79 -8.84 -2.91
C VAL A 31 -27.98 -8.83 -3.83
N ARG A 32 -28.77 -9.89 -3.81
CA ARG A 32 -29.97 -10.03 -4.67
C ARG A 32 -31.18 -10.45 -3.86
N ARG A 33 -32.34 -9.92 -4.21
CA ARG A 33 -33.61 -10.33 -3.60
C ARG A 33 -34.07 -11.65 -4.18
N VAL A 34 -34.45 -12.60 -3.33
CA VAL A 34 -34.93 -13.92 -3.71
C VAL A 34 -36.29 -14.17 -3.09
N ARG A 35 -37.17 -14.80 -3.86
CA ARG A 35 -38.50 -15.21 -3.40
C ARG A 35 -38.41 -16.63 -2.88
N ARG A 36 -38.82 -16.85 -1.63
CA ARG A 36 -38.85 -18.17 -0.98
C ARG A 36 -40.28 -18.53 -0.56
N VAL A 37 -40.51 -19.81 -0.27
CA VAL A 37 -41.80 -20.31 0.19
C VAL A 37 -42.22 -19.68 1.54
N ALA A 38 -41.22 -19.27 2.35
CA ALA A 38 -41.44 -18.64 3.66
C ALA A 38 -41.50 -17.10 3.61
N GLY A 39 -41.38 -16.48 2.45
CA GLY A 39 -41.35 -15.01 2.25
C GLY A 39 -40.16 -14.55 1.44
N ASP A 40 -40.14 -13.25 1.12
CA ASP A 40 -39.00 -12.63 0.41
C ASP A 40 -37.79 -12.54 1.37
N ALA A 41 -36.61 -12.79 0.84
CA ALA A 41 -35.34 -12.68 1.57
C ALA A 41 -34.26 -12.14 0.63
N TRP A 42 -33.13 -11.73 1.20
CA TRP A 42 -31.94 -11.32 0.45
C TRP A 42 -30.90 -12.44 0.49
N LEU A 43 -30.37 -12.77 -0.70
CA LEU A 43 -29.23 -13.67 -0.85
C LEU A 43 -27.98 -12.81 -1.01
N VAL A 44 -26.98 -13.04 -0.17
CA VAL A 44 -25.72 -12.27 -0.11
C VAL A 44 -24.57 -13.21 -0.36
N THR A 45 -23.85 -13.02 -1.46
CA THR A 45 -22.66 -13.79 -1.78
C THR A 45 -21.43 -13.18 -1.09
N VAL A 46 -20.73 -14.00 -0.31
CA VAL A 46 -19.52 -13.65 0.43
C VAL A 46 -18.32 -14.33 -0.20
N ALA A 47 -17.26 -13.59 -0.44
CA ALA A 47 -16.02 -14.09 -1.00
C ALA A 47 -14.80 -13.61 -0.22
N LEU A 48 -13.72 -14.40 -0.31
CA LEU A 48 -12.38 -14.07 0.13
C LEU A 48 -11.63 -13.46 -1.06
N ALA A 49 -11.08 -12.27 -0.89
CA ALA A 49 -10.20 -11.67 -1.89
C ALA A 49 -8.86 -12.44 -1.92
N ALA A 50 -8.56 -13.10 -3.04
CA ALA A 50 -7.32 -13.82 -3.24
C ALA A 50 -6.59 -13.32 -4.49
N PRO A 51 -5.25 -13.42 -4.56
CA PRO A 51 -4.47 -12.97 -5.73
C PRO A 51 -4.87 -13.62 -7.06
N SER A 52 -5.47 -14.83 -6.98
CA SER A 52 -5.97 -15.59 -8.13
C SER A 52 -7.40 -15.26 -8.54
N GLY A 53 -8.03 -14.29 -7.88
CA GLY A 53 -9.44 -13.93 -8.02
C GLY A 53 -10.25 -14.25 -6.75
N ASP A 54 -11.47 -13.74 -6.70
CA ASP A 54 -12.35 -13.92 -5.56
C ASP A 54 -12.74 -15.39 -5.37
N LEU A 55 -12.51 -15.91 -4.17
CA LEU A 55 -12.91 -17.25 -3.78
C LEU A 55 -14.25 -17.17 -3.08
N HIS A 56 -15.28 -17.82 -3.63
CA HIS A 56 -16.58 -17.95 -2.99
C HIS A 56 -16.45 -18.70 -1.67
N VAL A 57 -16.93 -18.10 -0.58
CA VAL A 57 -16.91 -18.68 0.77
C VAL A 57 -18.28 -19.21 1.15
N ALA A 58 -19.31 -18.37 1.04
CA ALA A 58 -20.68 -18.74 1.41
C ALA A 58 -21.73 -17.83 0.74
N ASP A 59 -22.94 -18.34 0.65
CA ASP A 59 -24.14 -17.54 0.35
C ASP A 59 -24.97 -17.40 1.65
N LEU A 60 -25.10 -16.17 2.13
CA LEU A 60 -25.89 -15.84 3.31
C LEU A 60 -27.30 -15.44 2.91
N THR A 61 -28.25 -15.74 3.76
CA THR A 61 -29.63 -15.27 3.64
C THR A 61 -29.88 -14.23 4.71
N VAL A 62 -30.41 -13.06 4.33
CA VAL A 62 -30.84 -12.01 5.23
C VAL A 62 -32.36 -11.90 5.13
N GLU A 63 -33.05 -12.16 6.22
CA GLU A 63 -34.49 -12.00 6.33
C GLU A 63 -34.87 -10.52 6.53
N ASP A 64 -36.12 -10.14 6.26
CA ASP A 64 -36.61 -8.78 6.54
C ASP A 64 -36.53 -8.43 8.05
N SER A 65 -36.43 -9.41 8.95
CA SER A 65 -36.11 -9.23 10.36
C SER A 65 -34.66 -8.78 10.62
N GLY A 66 -33.81 -8.85 9.60
CA GLY A 66 -32.38 -8.60 9.68
C GLY A 66 -31.58 -9.78 10.22
N LYS A 67 -32.16 -10.96 10.37
CA LYS A 67 -31.45 -12.19 10.77
C LYS A 67 -30.62 -12.71 9.59
N ILE A 68 -29.35 -12.98 9.85
CA ILE A 68 -28.37 -13.52 8.88
C ILE A 68 -28.22 -15.02 9.12
N THR A 69 -28.32 -15.85 8.09
CA THR A 69 -28.16 -17.31 8.13
C THR A 69 -27.58 -17.84 6.81
N PRO A 70 -26.69 -18.89 6.82
CA PRO A 70 -25.99 -19.40 7.99
C PRO A 70 -24.96 -18.40 8.53
N THR A 71 -24.41 -18.65 9.73
CA THR A 71 -23.22 -17.97 10.23
C THR A 71 -22.00 -18.57 9.53
N ILE A 72 -21.05 -17.72 9.12
CA ILE A 72 -19.76 -18.15 8.58
C ILE A 72 -18.81 -18.36 9.76
N ASP A 73 -18.03 -19.43 9.73
CA ASP A 73 -16.95 -19.68 10.68
C ASP A 73 -15.58 -19.81 9.99
N ALA A 74 -14.52 -19.96 10.77
CA ALA A 74 -13.16 -20.08 10.24
C ALA A 74 -12.98 -21.34 9.38
N ASP A 75 -13.72 -22.41 9.63
CA ASP A 75 -13.64 -23.65 8.87
C ASP A 75 -14.24 -23.49 7.47
N ASP A 76 -15.27 -22.68 7.29
CA ASP A 76 -15.83 -22.32 5.98
C ASP A 76 -14.80 -21.62 5.10
N VAL A 77 -14.02 -20.68 5.68
CA VAL A 77 -12.95 -19.96 4.98
C VAL A 77 -11.81 -20.92 4.61
N ILE A 78 -11.38 -21.77 5.55
CA ILE A 78 -10.33 -22.77 5.33
C ILE A 78 -10.75 -23.76 4.23
N LYS A 79 -12.00 -24.17 4.21
CA LYS A 79 -12.56 -25.08 3.21
C LYS A 79 -12.52 -24.41 1.81
N ALA A 80 -12.97 -23.17 1.70
CA ALA A 80 -12.93 -22.43 0.43
C ALA A 80 -11.50 -22.34 -0.15
N VAL A 81 -10.51 -22.06 0.71
CA VAL A 81 -9.07 -22.02 0.31
C VAL A 81 -8.56 -23.40 -0.10
N ARG A 82 -8.96 -24.47 0.60
CA ARG A 82 -8.56 -25.85 0.24
C ARG A 82 -9.17 -26.30 -1.07
N ASP A 83 -10.43 -25.98 -1.31
CA ASP A 83 -11.12 -26.35 -2.55
C ASP A 83 -10.54 -25.58 -3.74
N ALA A 84 -10.18 -24.31 -3.60
CA ALA A 84 -9.47 -23.54 -4.61
C ALA A 84 -8.09 -24.13 -4.95
N LYS A 85 -7.34 -24.62 -3.96
CA LYS A 85 -6.05 -25.30 -4.17
C LYS A 85 -6.20 -26.61 -4.94
N LYS A 86 -7.27 -27.38 -4.70
CA LYS A 86 -7.57 -28.61 -5.47
C LYS A 86 -7.82 -28.32 -6.95
N PHE A 87 -8.53 -27.22 -7.27
CA PHE A 87 -8.79 -26.78 -8.64
C PHE A 87 -7.51 -26.29 -9.36
N SER A 88 -6.59 -25.67 -8.65
CA SER A 88 -5.31 -25.19 -9.18
C SER A 88 -4.31 -26.33 -9.49
N MET A 89 -4.51 -27.52 -8.93
CA MET A 89 -3.66 -28.70 -9.14
C MET A 89 -4.20 -29.70 -10.17
N SER A 90 -5.35 -29.45 -10.81
CA SER A 90 -5.85 -30.28 -11.90
C SER A 90 -5.25 -29.85 -13.26
N GLY A 91 -3.96 -30.09 -13.43
CA GLY A 91 -3.37 -30.36 -14.74
C GLY A 91 -3.75 -31.80 -15.17
N PRO A 92 -3.58 -32.20 -16.47
CA PRO A 92 -4.22 -33.37 -17.05
C PRO A 92 -3.92 -34.66 -16.31
N ALA A 93 -4.94 -35.45 -16.20
CA ALA A 93 -5.04 -36.75 -15.51
C ALA A 93 -3.77 -37.61 -15.50
N VAL A 94 -3.28 -37.91 -14.30
CA VAL A 94 -2.55 -39.15 -14.06
C VAL A 94 -3.55 -40.13 -13.47
N SER A 95 -3.66 -41.26 -14.20
CA SER A 95 -4.59 -42.37 -14.04
C SER A 95 -4.71 -42.94 -12.63
N ASP A 96 -5.94 -43.37 -12.33
CA ASP A 96 -6.33 -44.33 -11.32
C ASP A 96 -5.32 -45.46 -11.12
N GLU A 97 -4.61 -45.43 -10.01
CA GLU A 97 -4.06 -46.61 -9.34
C GLU A 97 -3.73 -46.27 -7.90
N LEU A 98 -4.72 -46.25 -7.05
CA LEU A 98 -4.60 -46.40 -5.57
C LEU A 98 -6.00 -46.50 -4.92
N ALA A 99 -6.80 -47.46 -5.40
CA ALA A 99 -7.92 -47.98 -4.68
C ALA A 99 -7.47 -49.33 -4.07
N GLY A 100 -7.11 -49.35 -2.80
CA GLY A 100 -6.89 -50.58 -2.09
C GLY A 100 -5.91 -50.46 -0.92
N PHE A 101 -6.31 -49.85 0.16
CA PHE A 101 -5.82 -50.19 1.49
C PHE A 101 -6.98 -50.23 2.45
N GLY A 102 -7.31 -51.48 2.78
CA GLY A 102 -8.27 -51.81 3.79
C GLY A 102 -7.73 -51.61 5.22
N ASP A 103 -8.66 -51.51 6.11
CA ASP A 103 -8.63 -51.57 7.54
C ASP A 103 -7.48 -52.45 8.09
N GLU A 104 -6.44 -51.85 8.68
CA GLU A 104 -5.46 -52.53 9.51
C GLU A 104 -5.22 -51.72 10.79
N THR A 105 -5.32 -52.43 11.86
CA THR A 105 -5.36 -52.17 13.28
C THR A 105 -4.27 -51.26 13.85
N SER A 106 -4.61 -50.62 14.94
CA SER A 106 -4.00 -49.53 15.72
C SER A 106 -2.64 -49.82 16.42
N ASP A 107 -1.88 -50.83 16.05
CA ASP A 107 -0.61 -51.14 16.73
C ASP A 107 0.67 -50.70 15.99
N ASP A 108 0.54 -50.16 14.78
CA ASP A 108 1.70 -49.71 13.99
C ASP A 108 1.89 -48.14 13.97
N LEU A 109 1.23 -47.41 14.85
CA LEU A 109 1.31 -45.94 14.92
C LEU A 109 2.50 -45.40 15.75
N GLU A 110 3.12 -46.20 16.63
CA GLU A 110 4.24 -45.74 17.45
C GLU A 110 5.53 -45.51 16.63
N PRO A 111 5.94 -46.35 15.64
CA PRO A 111 7.12 -46.06 14.85
C PRO A 111 6.93 -44.88 13.86
N ALA A 112 5.70 -44.62 13.42
CA ALA A 112 5.38 -43.51 12.56
C ALA A 112 5.39 -42.14 13.31
N LEU A 113 5.06 -42.13 14.61
CA LEU A 113 5.16 -40.98 15.48
C LEU A 113 6.62 -40.62 15.84
N GLU A 114 7.48 -41.65 16.02
CA GLU A 114 8.93 -41.40 16.22
C GLU A 114 9.63 -40.83 14.96
N ALA A 115 9.18 -41.23 13.77
CA ALA A 115 9.69 -40.65 12.50
C ALA A 115 9.20 -39.21 12.27
N LEU A 116 8.12 -38.75 12.94
CA LEU A 116 7.62 -37.37 12.89
C LEU A 116 8.28 -36.44 13.94
N THR A 117 9.16 -36.95 14.80
CA THR A 117 9.88 -36.19 15.80
C THR A 117 11.33 -35.84 15.42
N GLU A 118 11.77 -36.11 14.20
CA GLU A 118 12.91 -35.37 13.64
C GLU A 118 12.45 -33.95 13.39
N VAL A 119 12.75 -33.05 14.32
CA VAL A 119 12.63 -31.60 14.15
C VAL A 119 13.50 -31.26 12.94
N GLU A 120 12.90 -31.16 11.74
CA GLU A 120 13.63 -30.66 10.57
C GLU A 120 14.24 -29.33 10.95
N GLU A 121 15.57 -29.23 10.86
CA GLU A 121 16.26 -27.95 11.06
C GLU A 121 15.57 -26.86 10.23
N PRO A 122 15.32 -25.67 10.80
CA PRO A 122 14.74 -24.56 10.06
C PRO A 122 15.48 -24.34 8.74
N VAL A 123 14.72 -24.04 7.68
CA VAL A 123 15.29 -23.86 6.32
C VAL A 123 16.41 -22.83 6.34
N GLU A 124 16.27 -21.77 7.13
CA GLU A 124 17.27 -20.71 7.32
C GLU A 124 18.58 -21.24 7.88
N ALA A 125 18.53 -22.15 8.86
CA ALA A 125 19.72 -22.76 9.46
C ALA A 125 20.45 -23.65 8.43
N ARG A 126 19.72 -24.46 7.67
CA ARG A 126 20.27 -25.29 6.59
C ARG A 126 20.93 -24.46 5.50
N VAL A 127 20.30 -23.35 5.11
CA VAL A 127 20.86 -22.40 4.13
C VAL A 127 22.11 -21.72 4.66
N ALA A 128 22.12 -21.29 5.91
CA ALA A 128 23.29 -20.68 6.53
C ALA A 128 24.49 -21.65 6.59
N VAL A 129 24.25 -22.92 6.92
CA VAL A 129 25.28 -23.98 6.89
C VAL A 129 25.79 -24.21 5.47
N ALA A 130 24.93 -24.25 4.45
CA ALA A 130 25.32 -24.41 3.06
C ALA A 130 26.21 -23.25 2.56
N LEU A 131 25.82 -22.01 2.90
CA LEU A 131 26.61 -20.81 2.60
C LEU A 131 27.98 -20.83 3.29
N ALA A 132 28.04 -21.32 4.54
CA ALA A 132 29.28 -21.43 5.28
C ALA A 132 30.20 -22.54 4.70
N LYS A 133 29.66 -23.69 4.31
CA LYS A 133 30.41 -24.78 3.66
C LYS A 133 30.93 -24.39 2.28
N GLY A 134 30.08 -23.72 1.48
CA GLY A 134 30.44 -23.22 0.16
C GLY A 134 30.65 -24.30 -0.91
N ASP A 135 30.36 -25.57 -0.64
CA ASP A 135 30.42 -26.63 -1.63
C ASP A 135 29.19 -26.60 -2.53
N ILE A 136 29.37 -27.04 -3.80
CA ILE A 136 28.35 -26.91 -4.85
C ILE A 136 27.07 -27.69 -4.52
N GLU A 137 27.20 -28.87 -3.89
CA GLU A 137 26.05 -29.71 -3.57
C GLU A 137 25.17 -29.07 -2.48
N SER A 138 25.80 -28.64 -1.39
CA SER A 138 25.11 -27.89 -0.32
C SER A 138 24.45 -26.61 -0.84
N LEU A 139 25.14 -25.85 -1.71
CA LEU A 139 24.60 -24.63 -2.31
C LEU A 139 23.39 -24.88 -3.23
N ARG A 140 23.39 -25.94 -4.02
CA ARG A 140 22.24 -26.35 -4.82
C ARG A 140 21.07 -26.76 -3.95
N GLY A 141 21.33 -27.53 -2.88
CA GLY A 141 20.29 -27.84 -1.90
C GLY A 141 19.67 -26.59 -1.24
N ALA A 142 20.48 -25.58 -0.92
CA ALA A 142 20.01 -24.30 -0.40
C ALA A 142 19.16 -23.54 -1.45
N ARG A 143 19.58 -23.50 -2.70
CA ARG A 143 18.85 -22.92 -3.83
C ARG A 143 17.42 -23.45 -3.94
N ASP A 144 17.25 -24.76 -3.80
CA ASP A 144 15.94 -25.42 -3.93
C ASP A 144 15.01 -25.17 -2.73
N LEU A 145 15.57 -24.83 -1.57
CA LEU A 145 14.82 -24.56 -0.34
C LEU A 145 14.36 -23.09 -0.23
N LEU A 146 15.19 -22.14 -0.66
CA LEU A 146 14.96 -20.71 -0.48
C LEU A 146 13.63 -20.19 -1.04
N PRO A 147 13.09 -20.65 -2.20
CA PRO A 147 11.81 -20.18 -2.71
C PRO A 147 10.64 -20.41 -1.74
N ARG A 148 10.75 -21.39 -0.83
CA ARG A 148 9.72 -21.66 0.19
C ARG A 148 9.61 -20.53 1.22
N LEU A 149 10.69 -19.78 1.46
CA LEU A 149 10.75 -18.65 2.38
C LEU A 149 10.22 -17.34 1.78
N LEU A 150 10.02 -17.26 0.46
CA LEU A 150 9.49 -16.04 -0.20
C LEU A 150 8.01 -15.77 0.11
N ILE A 151 7.32 -16.72 0.76
CA ILE A 151 5.90 -16.59 1.15
C ILE A 151 5.75 -15.61 2.31
N ASP A 152 6.77 -15.50 3.16
CA ASP A 152 6.78 -14.54 4.26
C ASP A 152 7.21 -13.15 3.75
N HIS A 153 6.25 -12.24 3.74
CA HIS A 153 6.49 -10.86 3.30
C HIS A 153 7.54 -10.13 4.16
N ASP A 154 7.64 -10.45 5.45
CA ASP A 154 8.52 -9.71 6.37
C ASP A 154 9.99 -10.07 6.16
N SER A 155 10.29 -11.29 5.74
CA SER A 155 11.64 -11.77 5.47
C SER A 155 12.02 -11.78 3.98
N ARG A 156 11.13 -11.34 3.08
CA ARG A 156 11.31 -11.47 1.64
C ARG A 156 12.58 -10.83 1.11
N GLY A 157 12.90 -9.60 1.53
CA GLY A 157 14.13 -8.92 1.13
C GLY A 157 15.39 -9.68 1.56
N ALA A 158 15.41 -10.17 2.80
CA ALA A 158 16.52 -10.97 3.33
C ALA A 158 16.65 -12.31 2.59
N THR A 159 15.53 -12.95 2.27
CA THR A 159 15.52 -14.20 1.49
C THR A 159 16.07 -14.00 0.08
N LEU A 160 15.63 -12.95 -0.64
CA LEU A 160 16.14 -12.60 -1.96
C LEU A 160 17.65 -12.29 -1.93
N PHE A 161 18.10 -11.56 -0.90
CA PHE A 161 19.52 -11.29 -0.72
C PHE A 161 20.33 -12.59 -0.50
N THR A 162 19.79 -13.51 0.29
CA THR A 162 20.40 -14.83 0.52
C THR A 162 20.43 -15.66 -0.77
N MET A 163 19.37 -15.61 -1.59
CA MET A 163 19.37 -16.25 -2.92
C MET A 163 20.48 -15.69 -3.80
N ALA A 164 20.66 -14.36 -3.82
CA ALA A 164 21.75 -13.74 -4.55
C ALA A 164 23.13 -14.24 -4.08
N GLN A 165 23.35 -14.34 -2.78
CA GLN A 165 24.61 -14.87 -2.22
C GLN A 165 24.89 -16.31 -2.65
N VAL A 166 23.86 -17.17 -2.69
CA VAL A 166 23.97 -18.55 -3.18
C VAL A 166 24.36 -18.55 -4.65
N GLU A 167 23.69 -17.74 -5.50
CA GLU A 167 23.98 -17.67 -6.93
C GLU A 167 25.39 -17.11 -7.21
N VAL A 168 25.86 -16.15 -6.44
CA VAL A 168 27.26 -15.67 -6.52
C VAL A 168 28.24 -16.81 -6.30
N LYS A 169 28.03 -17.63 -5.26
CA LYS A 169 28.88 -18.77 -4.94
C LYS A 169 28.79 -19.91 -5.98
N LEU A 170 27.65 -20.07 -6.64
CA LEU A 170 27.46 -21.00 -7.75
C LEU A 170 28.03 -20.47 -9.08
N GLY A 171 28.45 -19.21 -9.15
CA GLY A 171 28.99 -18.55 -10.34
C GLY A 171 27.95 -18.00 -11.31
N GLU A 172 26.66 -18.03 -10.94
CA GLU A 172 25.51 -17.60 -11.74
C GLU A 172 25.27 -16.09 -11.59
N LYS A 173 26.23 -15.27 -12.07
CA LYS A 173 26.26 -13.81 -11.86
C LYS A 173 25.00 -13.09 -12.30
N GLN A 174 24.41 -13.48 -13.44
CA GLN A 174 23.25 -12.78 -13.97
C GLN A 174 22.00 -13.01 -13.12
N LEU A 175 21.84 -14.23 -12.62
CA LEU A 175 20.75 -14.60 -11.73
C LEU A 175 20.92 -13.92 -10.36
N ALA A 176 22.16 -13.91 -9.83
CA ALA A 176 22.50 -13.20 -8.60
C ALA A 176 22.11 -11.71 -8.67
N ARG A 177 22.41 -11.02 -9.78
CA ARG A 177 22.06 -9.61 -9.99
C ARG A 177 20.55 -9.39 -10.01
N GLY A 178 19.77 -10.27 -10.65
CA GLY A 178 18.32 -10.19 -10.61
C GLY A 178 17.76 -10.28 -9.19
N TYR A 179 18.30 -11.17 -8.37
CA TYR A 179 17.90 -11.27 -6.95
C TYR A 179 18.39 -10.08 -6.11
N LEU A 180 19.59 -9.53 -6.40
CA LEU A 180 20.07 -8.31 -5.71
C LEU A 180 19.20 -7.10 -6.00
N GLU A 181 18.80 -6.90 -7.25
CA GLU A 181 17.90 -5.82 -7.62
C GLU A 181 16.54 -5.96 -6.92
N ALA A 182 15.98 -7.18 -6.89
CA ALA A 182 14.72 -7.45 -6.19
C ALA A 182 14.86 -7.23 -4.67
N ALA A 183 15.95 -7.72 -4.05
CA ALA A 183 16.23 -7.49 -2.63
C ALA A 183 16.42 -6.02 -2.30
N ALA A 184 17.14 -5.28 -3.15
CA ALA A 184 17.37 -3.85 -2.98
C ALA A 184 16.06 -3.05 -3.02
N ARG A 185 15.10 -3.42 -3.88
CA ARG A 185 13.77 -2.81 -3.92
C ARG A 185 13.00 -3.06 -2.62
N GLU A 186 12.97 -4.30 -2.12
CA GLU A 186 12.32 -4.64 -0.86
C GLU A 186 12.93 -3.89 0.33
N PHE A 187 14.27 -3.78 0.40
CA PHE A 187 14.94 -3.01 1.45
C PHE A 187 14.67 -1.51 1.33
N ALA A 188 14.68 -0.95 0.12
CA ALA A 188 14.36 0.45 -0.11
C ALA A 188 12.91 0.78 0.28
N ASP A 189 11.95 -0.09 -0.07
CA ASP A 189 10.53 0.07 0.25
C ASP A 189 10.27 0.04 1.76
N ARG A 190 11.05 -0.76 2.50
CA ARG A 190 11.00 -0.84 3.96
C ARG A 190 11.92 0.17 4.66
N PHE A 191 12.58 1.04 3.91
CA PHE A 191 13.57 2.00 4.42
C PHE A 191 14.72 1.32 5.18
N ASP A 192 15.04 0.07 4.86
CA ASP A 192 16.10 -0.71 5.47
C ASP A 192 17.45 -0.40 4.81
N LEU A 193 17.98 0.79 5.11
CA LEU A 193 19.24 1.26 4.55
C LEU A 193 20.44 0.32 4.84
N PRO A 194 20.60 -0.25 6.06
CA PRO A 194 21.72 -1.16 6.32
C PRO A 194 21.76 -2.40 5.42
N ASN A 195 20.61 -3.01 5.13
CA ASN A 195 20.57 -4.18 4.26
C ASN A 195 20.63 -3.78 2.77
N LEU A 196 20.08 -2.63 2.40
CA LEU A 196 20.28 -2.06 1.06
C LEU A 196 21.76 -1.76 0.77
N GLU A 197 22.52 -1.25 1.75
CA GLU A 197 23.98 -1.04 1.62
C GLU A 197 24.74 -2.36 1.43
N LYS A 198 24.33 -3.44 2.10
CA LYS A 198 24.91 -4.78 1.88
C LYS A 198 24.62 -5.30 0.47
N ALA A 199 23.39 -5.13 -0.01
CA ALA A 199 23.03 -5.53 -1.38
C ALA A 199 23.83 -4.74 -2.42
N ALA A 200 23.97 -3.43 -2.23
CA ALA A 200 24.76 -2.56 -3.10
C ALA A 200 26.26 -2.89 -3.08
N ALA A 201 26.81 -3.26 -1.92
CA ALA A 201 28.20 -3.71 -1.84
C ALA A 201 28.45 -4.98 -2.64
N LEU A 202 27.53 -5.96 -2.54
CA LEU A 202 27.65 -7.21 -3.32
C LEU A 202 27.46 -6.98 -4.83
N GLU A 203 26.52 -6.09 -5.23
CA GLU A 203 26.35 -5.71 -6.64
C GLU A 203 27.61 -5.02 -7.19
N LEU A 204 28.21 -4.11 -6.42
CA LEU A 204 29.47 -3.45 -6.79
C LEU A 204 30.61 -4.46 -7.06
N GLU A 205 30.70 -5.54 -6.28
CA GLU A 205 31.67 -6.61 -6.49
C GLU A 205 31.42 -7.37 -7.81
N LEU A 206 30.14 -7.52 -8.21
CA LEU A 206 29.76 -8.25 -9.42
C LEU A 206 29.96 -7.45 -10.71
N VAL A 207 29.59 -6.15 -10.70
CA VAL A 207 29.60 -5.30 -11.90
C VAL A 207 30.86 -4.45 -12.03
N GLY A 208 31.58 -4.21 -10.95
CA GLY A 208 32.75 -3.33 -10.92
C GLY A 208 32.40 -1.84 -10.83
N ARG A 209 33.37 -1.03 -10.43
CA ARG A 209 33.16 0.41 -10.12
C ARG A 209 32.66 1.23 -11.31
N ASP A 210 33.15 0.94 -12.50
CA ASP A 210 32.83 1.75 -13.69
C ASP A 210 31.36 1.60 -14.12
N SER A 211 30.77 0.43 -13.91
CA SER A 211 29.39 0.14 -14.29
C SER A 211 28.39 0.42 -13.16
N PHE A 212 28.86 0.45 -11.88
CA PHE A 212 27.99 0.56 -10.74
C PHE A 212 27.27 1.90 -10.61
N SER A 213 27.86 3.01 -11.09
CA SER A 213 27.24 4.33 -11.00
C SER A 213 25.90 4.47 -11.76
N ALA A 214 25.68 3.67 -12.79
CA ALA A 214 24.44 3.61 -13.56
C ALA A 214 23.56 2.41 -13.19
N ASP A 215 23.98 1.61 -12.21
CA ASP A 215 23.28 0.40 -11.79
C ASP A 215 22.00 0.73 -11.00
N PRO A 216 20.88 0.01 -11.24
CA PRO A 216 19.63 0.22 -10.51
C PRO A 216 19.77 0.14 -8.98
N VAL A 217 20.59 -0.78 -8.45
CA VAL A 217 20.81 -0.92 -7.01
C VAL A 217 21.52 0.30 -6.43
N HIS A 218 22.50 0.86 -7.17
CA HIS A 218 23.16 2.11 -6.77
C HIS A 218 22.19 3.29 -6.75
N VAL A 219 21.37 3.42 -7.78
CA VAL A 219 20.37 4.50 -7.86
C VAL A 219 19.39 4.41 -6.67
N LEU A 220 18.89 3.21 -6.33
CA LEU A 220 18.04 2.99 -5.17
C LEU A 220 18.74 3.36 -3.87
N LEU A 221 20.02 3.00 -3.70
CA LEU A 221 20.81 3.33 -2.53
C LEU A 221 20.95 4.85 -2.34
N GLU A 222 21.31 5.58 -3.39
CA GLU A 222 21.48 7.04 -3.31
C GLU A 222 20.14 7.75 -3.06
N GLN A 223 19.05 7.29 -3.67
CA GLN A 223 17.71 7.80 -3.41
C GLN A 223 17.29 7.56 -1.95
N SER A 224 17.54 6.35 -1.42
CA SER A 224 17.21 6.00 -0.03
C SER A 224 18.05 6.80 0.96
N ARG A 225 19.33 7.00 0.69
CA ARG A 225 20.22 7.86 1.49
C ARG A 225 19.74 9.31 1.51
N ALA A 226 19.41 9.85 0.35
CA ALA A 226 18.90 11.22 0.25
C ALA A 226 17.59 11.40 1.02
N ARG A 227 16.68 10.42 0.89
CA ARG A 227 15.38 10.40 1.56
C ARG A 227 15.49 10.29 3.09
N LEU A 228 16.43 9.49 3.59
CA LEU A 228 16.61 9.24 5.02
C LEU A 228 17.62 10.19 5.69
N LYS A 229 18.19 11.14 4.94
CA LYS A 229 19.14 12.12 5.46
C LYS A 229 18.48 12.97 6.56
N PRO A 230 19.05 13.01 7.78
CA PRO A 230 18.54 13.89 8.81
C PRO A 230 18.53 15.35 8.37
N LEU A 231 17.53 16.11 8.82
CA LEU A 231 17.49 17.55 8.61
C LEU A 231 18.30 18.27 9.70
N ASP A 232 19.00 19.33 9.31
CA ASP A 232 19.74 20.20 10.24
C ASP A 232 18.80 21.17 10.95
N SER A 233 17.74 21.63 10.26
CA SER A 233 16.75 22.56 10.77
C SER A 233 15.34 22.15 10.36
N VAL A 234 14.34 22.47 11.20
CA VAL A 234 12.91 22.32 10.85
C VAL A 234 12.54 23.13 9.61
N PHE A 235 13.28 24.21 9.34
CA PHE A 235 13.05 25.09 8.19
C PHE A 235 13.60 24.54 6.88
N ASP A 236 14.31 23.40 6.93
CA ASP A 236 14.71 22.64 5.74
C ASP A 236 13.57 21.74 5.24
N ALA A 237 12.56 21.50 6.07
CA ALA A 237 11.37 20.77 5.67
C ALA A 237 10.55 21.59 4.67
N ARG A 238 10.04 20.91 3.60
CA ARG A 238 9.32 21.56 2.48
C ARG A 238 8.20 22.49 2.93
N SER A 239 7.44 22.12 3.97
CA SER A 239 6.31 22.91 4.46
C SER A 239 6.75 24.20 5.17
N PHE A 240 8.00 24.27 5.65
CA PHE A 240 8.56 25.42 6.38
C PHE A 240 9.58 26.22 5.57
N HIS A 241 9.83 25.79 4.35
CA HIS A 241 10.74 26.50 3.44
C HIS A 241 10.14 27.87 3.05
N ASP A 242 10.96 28.90 2.92
CA ASP A 242 10.56 30.28 2.53
C ASP A 242 9.64 31.03 3.53
N LEU A 243 9.68 30.65 4.81
CA LEU A 243 9.02 31.43 5.87
C LEU A 243 9.67 32.81 6.04
N ASP A 244 8.85 33.81 6.32
CA ASP A 244 9.32 35.13 6.70
C ASP A 244 10.19 35.03 7.99
N ASP A 245 11.26 35.81 8.07
CA ASP A 245 12.23 35.74 9.17
C ASP A 245 11.60 35.97 10.54
N ASP A 246 10.65 36.89 10.67
CA ASP A 246 9.94 37.14 11.91
C ASP A 246 9.11 35.94 12.37
N VAL A 247 8.47 35.25 11.43
CA VAL A 247 7.70 34.01 11.70
C VAL A 247 8.65 32.90 12.10
N ARG A 248 9.79 32.76 11.40
CA ARG A 248 10.82 31.78 11.72
C ARG A 248 11.37 31.98 13.14
N VAL A 249 11.70 33.20 13.53
CA VAL A 249 12.15 33.55 14.90
C VAL A 249 11.11 33.21 15.94
N LYS A 250 9.83 33.49 15.65
CA LYS A 250 8.70 33.17 16.55
C LYS A 250 8.56 31.66 16.76
N LEU A 251 8.54 30.88 15.70
CA LEU A 251 8.39 29.41 15.77
C LEU A 251 9.60 28.75 16.45
N THR A 252 10.82 29.26 16.22
CA THR A 252 12.04 28.74 16.85
C THR A 252 11.97 28.77 18.37
N LYS A 253 11.36 29.80 18.96
CA LYS A 253 11.22 29.95 20.42
C LYS A 253 10.29 28.91 21.05
N ARG A 254 9.43 28.27 20.25
CA ARG A 254 8.44 27.29 20.70
C ARG A 254 8.72 25.87 20.23
N LEU A 255 9.77 25.73 19.42
CA LEU A 255 10.20 24.46 18.88
C LEU A 255 10.80 23.58 20.00
N ALA A 256 10.25 22.40 20.17
CA ALA A 256 10.81 21.36 21.02
C ALA A 256 11.33 20.19 20.18
N LEU A 257 12.35 19.51 20.64
CA LEU A 257 12.87 18.30 20.04
C LEU A 257 12.60 17.13 20.99
N ARG A 258 12.06 16.03 20.45
CA ARG A 258 11.85 14.78 21.19
C ARG A 258 12.52 13.63 20.46
N THR A 259 13.26 12.81 21.20
CA THR A 259 13.79 11.53 20.71
C THR A 259 12.81 10.43 21.12
N LEU A 260 12.53 9.54 20.20
CA LEU A 260 11.62 8.40 20.37
C LEU A 260 12.43 7.10 20.24
N ALA A 261 12.19 6.17 21.14
CA ALA A 261 12.65 4.79 20.99
C ALA A 261 11.80 4.04 19.92
N PRO A 262 12.32 2.93 19.37
CA PRO A 262 11.48 2.07 18.52
C PRO A 262 10.19 1.69 19.24
N ASP A 263 9.08 1.64 18.51
CA ASP A 263 7.72 1.37 18.99
C ASP A 263 7.13 2.41 19.97
N GLU A 264 7.87 3.46 20.31
CA GLU A 264 7.35 4.54 21.16
C GLU A 264 6.27 5.34 20.42
N VAL A 265 5.09 5.48 21.07
CA VAL A 265 3.97 6.25 20.56
C VAL A 265 4.17 7.74 20.82
N LEU A 266 4.10 8.54 19.78
CA LEU A 266 4.17 10.00 19.84
C LEU A 266 2.80 10.60 20.21
N VAL A 267 1.74 10.14 19.54
CA VAL A 267 0.33 10.44 19.83
C VAL A 267 -0.53 9.24 19.42
N SER A 268 -1.67 9.06 20.10
CA SER A 268 -2.64 8.00 19.80
C SER A 268 -3.83 8.54 19.00
N GLU A 269 -4.42 7.71 18.15
CA GLU A 269 -5.69 7.99 17.49
C GLU A 269 -6.76 8.37 18.54
N GLY A 270 -7.57 9.39 18.25
CA GLY A 270 -8.60 9.87 19.16
C GLY A 270 -8.12 10.80 20.28
N GLU A 271 -6.83 10.97 20.53
CA GLU A 271 -6.30 11.97 21.48
C GLU A 271 -6.55 13.41 20.99
N PRO A 272 -6.62 14.38 21.92
CA PRO A 272 -6.73 15.80 21.54
C PRO A 272 -5.55 16.24 20.67
N SER A 273 -5.84 16.75 19.50
CA SER A 273 -4.86 17.19 18.52
C SER A 273 -4.33 18.59 18.86
N ARG A 274 -3.14 18.68 19.47
CA ARG A 274 -2.59 19.95 20.00
C ARG A 274 -1.29 20.40 19.40
N ASN A 275 -0.63 19.54 18.66
CA ASN A 275 0.70 19.77 18.11
C ASN A 275 0.77 19.38 16.64
N ILE A 276 1.72 19.97 15.96
CA ILE A 276 2.25 19.43 14.71
C ILE A 276 3.65 18.88 14.97
N PHE A 277 4.06 17.98 14.12
CA PHE A 277 5.32 17.27 14.23
C PHE A 277 6.06 17.32 12.90
N VAL A 278 7.39 17.46 12.94
CA VAL A 278 8.24 17.33 11.76
C VAL A 278 9.30 16.29 12.05
N VAL A 279 9.37 15.27 11.23
CA VAL A 279 10.39 14.22 11.37
C VAL A 279 11.76 14.82 11.04
N LYS A 280 12.67 14.85 12.03
CA LYS A 280 14.05 15.31 11.86
C LYS A 280 14.94 14.19 11.36
N SER A 281 14.83 13.01 11.99
CA SER A 281 15.60 11.80 11.65
C SER A 281 14.80 10.55 12.01
N GLY A 282 15.16 9.43 11.43
CA GLY A 282 14.50 8.14 11.67
C GLY A 282 13.24 7.94 10.82
N LEU A 283 12.27 7.20 11.35
CA LEU A 283 10.98 6.87 10.70
C LEU A 283 9.86 6.90 11.72
N VAL A 284 8.75 7.53 11.34
CA VAL A 284 7.51 7.55 12.11
C VAL A 284 6.40 6.92 11.28
N GLY A 285 5.81 5.84 11.78
CA GLY A 285 4.67 5.16 11.18
C GLY A 285 3.36 5.89 11.50
N VAL A 286 2.48 5.97 10.51
CA VAL A 286 1.08 6.40 10.66
C VAL A 286 0.23 5.15 10.72
N TRP A 287 -0.39 4.90 11.87
CA TRP A 287 -1.16 3.70 12.16
C TRP A 287 -2.62 4.04 12.38
N LEU A 288 -3.50 3.23 11.79
CA LEU A 288 -4.95 3.30 12.03
C LEU A 288 -5.38 2.07 12.83
N GLU A 289 -6.28 2.27 13.79
CA GLU A 289 -6.90 1.18 14.51
C GLU A 289 -7.91 0.44 13.62
N LYS A 290 -7.87 -0.89 13.67
CA LYS A 290 -8.87 -1.74 12.99
C LYS A 290 -10.09 -1.89 13.88
N PRO A 291 -11.30 -1.84 13.35
CA PRO A 291 -12.52 -2.12 14.12
C PRO A 291 -12.50 -3.51 14.78
N SER A 292 -11.81 -4.48 14.18
CA SER A 292 -11.63 -5.85 14.67
C SER A 292 -10.52 -6.02 15.71
N GLY A 293 -9.91 -4.91 16.16
CA GLY A 293 -8.70 -4.93 16.98
C GLY A 293 -7.41 -5.03 16.18
N GLY A 294 -6.30 -4.54 16.78
CA GLY A 294 -5.02 -4.40 16.11
C GLY A 294 -4.91 -3.11 15.29
N SER A 295 -3.74 -2.87 14.72
CA SER A 295 -3.45 -1.65 13.97
C SER A 295 -2.94 -1.98 12.57
N TRP A 296 -3.08 -1.03 11.68
CA TRP A 296 -2.61 -1.11 10.31
C TRP A 296 -1.70 0.06 10.00
N LEU A 297 -0.48 -0.23 9.50
CA LEU A 297 0.46 0.78 9.04
C LEU A 297 -0.01 1.33 7.67
N VAL A 298 -0.42 2.58 7.67
CA VAL A 298 -0.82 3.29 6.44
C VAL A 298 0.43 3.69 5.66
N ARG A 299 1.41 4.26 6.35
CA ARG A 299 2.69 4.69 5.76
C ARG A 299 3.78 4.90 6.80
N CYS A 300 5.03 4.95 6.33
CA CYS A 300 6.18 5.46 7.08
C CYS A 300 6.53 6.88 6.61
N CYS A 301 6.76 7.76 7.57
CA CYS A 301 7.18 9.14 7.34
C CYS A 301 8.67 9.29 7.68
N PHE A 302 9.44 9.81 6.74
CA PHE A 302 10.88 10.01 6.82
C PHE A 302 11.23 11.49 7.06
N PRO A 303 12.51 11.88 7.21
CA PRO A 303 12.89 13.25 7.50
C PRO A 303 12.29 14.28 6.53
N GLY A 304 11.77 15.37 7.09
CA GLY A 304 11.08 16.42 6.35
C GLY A 304 9.56 16.28 6.27
N TRP A 305 9.01 15.13 6.67
CA TRP A 305 7.56 14.97 6.75
C TRP A 305 6.97 15.77 7.90
N LEU A 306 5.91 16.52 7.57
CA LEU A 306 5.06 17.20 8.54
C LEU A 306 3.87 16.31 8.86
N LEU A 307 3.52 16.18 10.13
CA LEU A 307 2.42 15.38 10.65
C LEU A 307 1.58 16.20 11.60
N GLY A 308 0.30 15.87 11.75
CA GLY A 308 -0.62 16.55 12.67
C GLY A 308 -1.17 17.86 12.12
N GLU A 309 -1.16 18.08 10.80
CA GLU A 309 -1.74 19.27 10.15
C GLU A 309 -3.23 19.43 10.42
N SER A 310 -3.92 18.35 10.74
CA SER A 310 -5.31 18.38 11.19
C SER A 310 -5.51 19.15 12.50
N SER A 311 -4.48 19.22 13.36
CA SER A 311 -4.48 20.01 14.59
C SER A 311 -4.57 21.51 14.34
N VAL A 312 -4.02 21.96 13.21
CA VAL A 312 -3.94 23.37 12.84
C VAL A 312 -5.14 23.79 11.99
N LEU A 313 -5.52 22.94 11.04
CA LEU A 313 -6.57 23.21 10.05
C LEU A 313 -7.95 22.71 10.49
N GLY A 314 -8.01 21.94 11.57
CA GLY A 314 -9.25 21.42 12.13
C GLY A 314 -9.88 22.36 13.16
N PRO A 315 -11.09 22.02 13.67
CA PRO A 315 -11.72 22.75 14.77
C PRO A 315 -10.89 22.64 16.06
N PRO A 316 -11.13 23.52 17.07
CA PRO A 316 -10.35 23.52 18.30
C PRO A 316 -10.40 22.23 19.12
N ASP A 317 -11.45 21.44 18.93
CA ASP A 317 -11.68 20.13 19.56
C ASP A 317 -11.27 18.95 18.67
N ALA A 318 -10.53 19.22 17.58
CA ALA A 318 -10.03 18.19 16.68
C ALA A 318 -9.24 17.10 17.45
N ARG A 319 -9.43 15.85 17.02
CA ARG A 319 -8.73 14.71 17.54
C ARG A 319 -7.75 14.18 16.51
N CYS A 320 -6.71 13.50 16.99
CA CYS A 320 -5.76 12.80 16.13
C CYS A 320 -6.51 11.72 15.32
N THR A 321 -6.32 11.72 14.01
CA THR A 321 -6.99 10.79 13.08
C THR A 321 -6.21 9.47 12.90
N ALA A 322 -5.02 9.37 13.51
CA ALA A 322 -4.16 8.21 13.46
C ALA A 322 -3.23 8.19 14.67
N THR A 323 -2.69 7.02 14.98
CA THR A 323 -1.59 6.85 15.94
C THR A 323 -0.26 7.06 15.21
N LEU A 324 0.60 7.91 15.76
CA LEU A 324 1.96 8.12 15.29
C LEU A 324 2.91 7.34 16.20
N ARG A 325 3.68 6.41 15.62
CA ARG A 325 4.60 5.53 16.35
C ARG A 325 5.96 5.50 15.67
N ALA A 326 7.04 5.53 16.43
CA ALA A 326 8.38 5.41 15.88
C ALA A 326 8.65 3.97 15.41
N GLU A 327 9.02 3.80 14.14
CA GLU A 327 9.41 2.49 13.57
C GLU A 327 10.88 2.14 13.88
N ARG A 328 11.66 3.14 14.23
CA ARG A 328 13.06 3.05 14.71
C ARG A 328 13.38 4.24 15.59
N VAL A 329 14.57 4.29 16.16
CA VAL A 329 15.04 5.51 16.87
C VAL A 329 14.83 6.71 15.95
N SER A 330 14.05 7.68 16.42
CA SER A 330 13.63 8.84 15.63
C SER A 330 13.71 10.12 16.45
N GLU A 331 14.05 11.21 15.80
CA GLU A 331 13.95 12.55 16.37
C GLU A 331 12.86 13.33 15.65
N VAL A 332 12.01 13.99 16.43
CA VAL A 332 10.85 14.72 15.92
C VAL A 332 10.82 16.11 16.55
N TRP A 333 10.71 17.14 15.71
CA TRP A 333 10.38 18.48 16.17
C TRP A 333 8.89 18.58 16.45
N ILE A 334 8.56 19.25 17.54
CA ILE A 334 7.19 19.47 18.03
C ILE A 334 6.93 20.98 18.08
N LEU A 335 5.84 21.40 17.48
CA LEU A 335 5.33 22.76 17.52
C LEU A 335 3.88 22.77 18.02
N PRO A 336 3.51 23.62 18.99
CA PRO A 336 2.11 23.79 19.39
C PRO A 336 1.27 24.29 18.21
N ALA A 337 0.11 23.66 17.97
CA ALA A 337 -0.77 24.00 16.85
C ALA A 337 -1.22 25.47 16.87
N GLU A 338 -1.38 26.07 18.06
CA GLU A 338 -1.77 27.47 18.21
C GLU A 338 -0.71 28.42 17.65
N GLU A 339 0.57 28.19 17.96
CA GLU A 339 1.68 28.98 17.44
C GLU A 339 1.78 28.91 15.91
N VAL A 340 1.47 27.71 15.36
CA VAL A 340 1.45 27.53 13.91
C VAL A 340 0.26 28.22 13.27
N ARG A 341 -0.94 28.19 13.90
CA ARG A 341 -2.10 28.97 13.43
C ARG A 341 -1.81 30.46 13.39
N GLU A 342 -1.17 31.01 14.44
CA GLU A 342 -0.76 32.40 14.45
C GLU A 342 0.26 32.71 13.37
N ALA A 343 1.22 31.81 13.14
CA ALA A 343 2.20 31.94 12.05
C ALA A 343 1.52 31.97 10.68
N MET A 344 0.50 31.13 10.45
CA MET A 344 -0.28 31.11 9.20
C MET A 344 -1.07 32.39 8.96
N LEU A 345 -1.48 33.09 10.02
CA LEU A 345 -2.14 34.40 9.89
C LEU A 345 -1.15 35.51 9.54
N LEU A 346 0.11 35.37 9.97
CA LEU A 346 1.18 36.32 9.65
C LEU A 346 1.77 36.07 8.26
N ASP A 347 1.89 34.83 7.84
CA ASP A 347 2.36 34.42 6.51
C ASP A 347 1.31 33.52 5.82
N LEU A 348 0.53 34.14 4.93
CA LEU A 348 -0.53 33.43 4.20
C LEU A 348 0.03 32.34 3.26
N ARG A 349 1.27 32.51 2.74
CA ARG A 349 1.91 31.50 1.88
C ARG A 349 2.22 30.25 2.69
N PHE A 350 2.65 30.42 3.94
CA PHE A 350 2.83 29.31 4.87
C PHE A 350 1.49 28.59 5.13
N GLY A 351 0.43 29.34 5.38
CA GLY A 351 -0.92 28.78 5.54
C GLY A 351 -1.36 27.94 4.34
N MET A 352 -1.10 28.41 3.13
CA MET A 352 -1.38 27.67 1.89
C MET A 352 -0.56 26.38 1.79
N LYS A 353 0.74 26.41 2.12
CA LYS A 353 1.60 25.20 2.13
C LYS A 353 1.13 24.15 3.13
N ILE A 354 0.70 24.55 4.32
CA ILE A 354 0.13 23.62 5.32
C ILE A 354 -1.17 22.98 4.80
N ALA A 355 -2.04 23.79 4.17
CA ALA A 355 -3.28 23.29 3.57
C ALA A 355 -3.01 22.32 2.41
N GLU A 356 -2.05 22.65 1.54
CA GLU A 356 -1.59 21.76 0.46
C GLU A 356 -1.03 20.44 1.01
N THR A 357 -0.22 20.50 2.06
CA THR A 357 0.34 19.32 2.73
C THR A 357 -0.77 18.38 3.21
N LYS A 358 -1.83 18.92 3.83
CA LYS A 358 -3.00 18.15 4.24
C LYS A 358 -3.67 17.41 3.07
N GLN A 359 -3.81 18.09 1.93
CA GLN A 359 -4.41 17.47 0.75
C GLN A 359 -3.51 16.35 0.18
N ILE A 360 -2.18 16.57 0.14
CA ILE A 360 -1.23 15.53 -0.30
C ILE A 360 -1.31 14.31 0.63
N HIS A 361 -1.35 14.50 1.95
CA HIS A 361 -1.49 13.40 2.91
C HIS A 361 -2.80 12.64 2.74
N ARG A 362 -3.88 13.34 2.39
CA ARG A 362 -5.16 12.71 2.09
C ARG A 362 -5.08 11.84 0.83
N ILE A 363 -4.45 12.35 -0.23
CA ILE A 363 -4.25 11.58 -1.47
C ILE A 363 -3.35 10.36 -1.20
N ASP A 364 -2.33 10.53 -0.40
CA ASP A 364 -1.44 9.43 -0.04
C ASP A 364 -2.13 8.35 0.79
N SER A 365 -2.91 8.74 1.80
CA SER A 365 -3.75 7.79 2.53
C SER A 365 -4.73 7.07 1.62
N PHE A 366 -5.30 7.78 0.64
CA PHE A 366 -6.12 7.18 -0.41
C PHE A 366 -5.30 6.18 -1.25
N PHE A 367 -4.09 6.52 -1.70
CA PHE A 367 -3.24 5.59 -2.46
C PHE A 367 -2.97 4.29 -1.70
N SER A 368 -2.71 4.37 -0.40
CA SER A 368 -2.44 3.17 0.42
C SER A 368 -3.67 2.27 0.57
N MET A 369 -4.87 2.82 0.44
CA MET A 369 -6.15 2.09 0.57
C MET A 369 -6.78 1.73 -0.78
N HIS A 370 -6.34 2.35 -1.87
CA HIS A 370 -6.89 2.14 -3.20
C HIS A 370 -6.53 0.75 -3.73
N GLU A 371 -7.50 0.05 -4.31
CA GLU A 371 -7.35 -1.35 -4.79
C GLU A 371 -6.13 -1.52 -5.71
N THR A 372 -5.94 -0.59 -6.64
CA THR A 372 -4.83 -0.64 -7.61
C THR A 372 -3.55 -0.03 -7.05
N MET A 373 -3.62 1.19 -6.51
CA MET A 373 -2.44 1.89 -5.98
C MET A 373 -1.85 1.23 -4.74
N GLY A 374 -2.69 0.58 -3.91
CA GLY A 374 -2.24 -0.16 -2.72
C GLY A 374 -1.42 -1.41 -3.04
N GLN A 375 -1.43 -1.88 -4.29
CA GLN A 375 -0.58 -2.99 -4.76
C GLN A 375 0.84 -2.53 -5.12
N LEU A 376 1.05 -1.21 -5.26
CA LEU A 376 2.35 -0.63 -5.57
C LEU A 376 3.19 -0.45 -4.31
N ASP A 377 4.50 -0.60 -4.46
CA ASP A 377 5.46 -0.30 -3.42
C ASP A 377 5.33 1.14 -2.95
N VAL A 378 5.62 1.38 -1.65
CA VAL A 378 5.57 2.73 -1.04
C VAL A 378 6.38 3.72 -1.86
N GLN A 379 7.53 3.30 -2.38
CA GLN A 379 8.42 4.16 -3.17
C GLN A 379 7.77 4.61 -4.48
N VAL A 380 7.07 3.71 -5.18
CA VAL A 380 6.34 4.03 -6.41
C VAL A 380 5.16 4.96 -6.10
N ARG A 381 4.46 4.74 -4.99
CA ARG A 381 3.39 5.64 -4.53
C ARG A 381 3.90 7.04 -4.21
N ASP A 382 5.04 7.16 -3.53
CA ASP A 382 5.70 8.44 -3.24
C ASP A 382 6.15 9.13 -4.54
N ASP A 383 6.69 8.38 -5.48
CA ASP A 383 7.05 8.90 -6.81
C ASP A 383 5.81 9.41 -7.56
N MET A 384 4.69 8.68 -7.48
CA MET A 384 3.42 9.12 -8.07
C MET A 384 2.88 10.38 -7.37
N LEU A 385 2.96 10.46 -6.03
CA LEU A 385 2.64 11.70 -5.30
C LEU A 385 3.51 12.88 -5.74
N SER A 386 4.79 12.63 -6.03
CA SER A 386 5.72 13.65 -6.53
C SER A 386 5.36 14.16 -7.91
N CYS A 387 4.57 13.39 -8.69
CA CYS A 387 4.05 13.81 -9.99
C CYS A 387 2.89 14.82 -9.88
N ILE A 388 2.32 15.01 -8.68
CA ILE A 388 1.26 16.02 -8.47
C ILE A 388 1.84 17.41 -8.78
N GLN A 389 1.23 18.07 -9.75
CA GLN A 389 1.59 19.42 -10.18
C GLN A 389 0.81 20.46 -9.36
N ARG A 390 -0.49 20.24 -9.18
CA ARG A 390 -1.40 21.12 -8.45
C ARG A 390 -2.67 20.42 -8.02
N LEU A 391 -3.33 20.99 -7.01
CA LEU A 391 -4.72 20.72 -6.67
C LEU A 391 -5.55 21.95 -7.00
N GLU A 392 -6.69 21.73 -7.65
CA GLU A 392 -7.56 22.84 -8.08
C GLU A 392 -9.03 22.49 -7.86
N THR A 393 -9.81 23.49 -7.42
CA THR A 393 -11.27 23.36 -7.25
C THR A 393 -11.94 24.24 -8.30
N PHE A 394 -12.89 23.67 -9.04
CA PHE A 394 -13.60 24.33 -10.12
C PHE A 394 -15.01 24.75 -9.67
N GLU A 395 -15.28 26.05 -9.66
CA GLU A 395 -16.59 26.60 -9.31
C GLU A 395 -17.56 26.57 -10.50
N THR A 396 -17.05 26.42 -11.70
CA THR A 396 -17.82 26.36 -12.95
C THR A 396 -17.40 25.17 -13.80
N GLU A 397 -18.24 24.76 -14.75
CA GLU A 397 -17.85 23.76 -15.75
C GLU A 397 -16.61 24.21 -16.50
N THR A 398 -15.55 23.39 -16.45
CA THR A 398 -14.24 23.71 -17.04
C THR A 398 -13.70 22.50 -17.81
N ILE A 399 -13.25 22.73 -19.04
CA ILE A 399 -12.59 21.71 -19.84
C ILE A 399 -11.19 21.46 -19.23
N LEU A 400 -10.95 20.24 -18.81
CA LEU A 400 -9.69 19.78 -18.23
C LEU A 400 -8.76 19.22 -19.32
N LEU A 401 -9.32 18.31 -20.12
CA LEU A 401 -8.65 17.61 -21.20
C LEU A 401 -9.52 17.73 -22.46
N PRO A 402 -9.05 18.45 -23.49
CA PRO A 402 -9.77 18.54 -24.76
C PRO A 402 -9.78 17.18 -25.49
N ALA A 403 -10.84 16.91 -26.25
CA ALA A 403 -10.88 15.74 -27.13
C ALA A 403 -9.81 15.87 -28.23
N ASN A 404 -9.28 14.75 -28.69
CA ASN A 404 -8.31 14.64 -29.78
C ASN A 404 -6.96 15.36 -29.55
N GLU A 405 -6.64 15.67 -28.29
CA GLU A 405 -5.34 16.19 -27.89
C GLU A 405 -4.64 15.24 -26.91
N VAL A 406 -3.33 15.04 -27.07
CA VAL A 406 -2.55 14.24 -26.11
C VAL A 406 -2.54 14.96 -24.75
N PRO A 407 -2.94 14.31 -23.66
CA PRO A 407 -3.05 14.95 -22.37
C PRO A 407 -1.67 15.32 -21.81
N LYS A 408 -1.56 16.56 -21.31
CA LYS A 408 -0.35 17.04 -20.59
C LYS A 408 -0.41 16.74 -19.11
N VAL A 409 -1.58 16.33 -18.63
CA VAL A 409 -1.85 15.97 -17.23
C VAL A 409 -2.75 14.75 -17.18
N ALA A 410 -2.59 13.94 -16.12
CA ALA A 410 -3.59 12.99 -15.68
C ALA A 410 -4.32 13.57 -14.45
N CYS A 411 -5.52 13.05 -14.16
CA CYS A 411 -6.40 13.58 -13.14
C CYS A 411 -6.76 12.53 -12.10
N LEU A 412 -6.81 12.90 -10.82
CA LEU A 412 -7.52 12.18 -9.78
C LEU A 412 -8.65 13.07 -9.26
N VAL A 413 -9.87 12.59 -9.29
CA VAL A 413 -11.03 13.30 -8.75
C VAL A 413 -11.03 13.14 -7.24
N ALA A 414 -10.63 14.19 -6.51
CA ALA A 414 -10.64 14.19 -5.04
C ALA A 414 -12.04 14.48 -4.46
N ARG A 415 -12.88 15.19 -5.21
CA ARG A 415 -14.28 15.53 -4.86
C ARG A 415 -15.04 15.93 -6.12
N GLY A 416 -16.36 15.72 -6.13
CA GLY A 416 -17.20 16.06 -7.29
C GLY A 416 -17.06 15.03 -8.41
N SER A 417 -17.18 15.43 -9.68
CA SER A 417 -17.09 14.52 -10.80
C SER A 417 -16.59 15.18 -12.09
N ILE A 418 -16.13 14.36 -13.03
CA ILE A 418 -15.73 14.77 -14.38
C ILE A 418 -16.71 14.11 -15.37
N GLY A 419 -17.39 14.91 -16.21
CA GLY A 419 -18.17 14.40 -17.35
C GLY A 419 -17.28 14.20 -18.57
N LEU A 420 -17.44 13.07 -19.27
CA LEU A 420 -16.78 12.79 -20.54
C LEU A 420 -17.76 13.05 -21.70
N TYR A 421 -17.34 13.86 -22.68
CA TYR A 421 -18.19 14.32 -23.78
C TYR A 421 -17.57 14.03 -25.12
N GLU A 422 -18.36 13.46 -26.01
CA GLU A 422 -18.03 13.41 -27.44
C GLU A 422 -18.22 14.78 -28.09
N GLU A 423 -17.51 15.03 -29.18
CA GLU A 423 -17.60 16.28 -29.92
C GLU A 423 -19.03 16.54 -30.41
N GLY A 424 -19.56 17.73 -30.10
CA GLY A 424 -20.92 18.12 -30.46
C GLY A 424 -22.05 17.52 -29.61
N ASN A 425 -21.72 16.72 -28.59
CA ASN A 425 -22.69 16.15 -27.66
C ASN A 425 -22.75 16.97 -26.36
N HIS A 426 -23.95 17.32 -25.89
CA HIS A 426 -24.17 18.05 -24.65
C HIS A 426 -24.45 17.12 -23.45
N THR A 427 -24.59 15.83 -23.69
CA THR A 427 -24.81 14.82 -22.65
C THR A 427 -23.52 14.04 -22.46
N PRO A 428 -23.03 13.83 -21.22
CA PRO A 428 -21.83 13.05 -21.00
C PRO A 428 -22.09 11.58 -21.36
N VAL A 429 -21.15 10.97 -22.07
CA VAL A 429 -21.16 9.54 -22.38
C VAL A 429 -20.75 8.69 -21.19
N ALA A 430 -19.97 9.28 -20.27
CA ALA A 430 -19.58 8.68 -18.99
C ALA A 430 -19.29 9.76 -17.96
N GLU A 431 -19.27 9.38 -16.70
CA GLU A 431 -18.93 10.25 -15.58
C GLU A 431 -17.90 9.58 -14.68
N ILE A 432 -16.78 10.28 -14.42
CA ILE A 432 -15.73 9.84 -13.51
C ILE A 432 -16.06 10.33 -12.12
N GLN A 433 -16.21 9.40 -11.21
CA GLN A 433 -16.63 9.65 -9.83
C GLN A 433 -15.44 10.03 -8.93
N PRO A 434 -15.68 10.51 -7.70
CA PRO A 434 -14.62 10.72 -6.71
C PRO A 434 -13.78 9.44 -6.50
N ASP A 435 -12.54 9.64 -6.12
CA ASP A 435 -11.55 8.58 -5.88
C ASP A 435 -11.20 7.76 -7.13
N SER A 436 -11.45 8.30 -8.32
CA SER A 436 -11.10 7.67 -9.59
C SER A 436 -10.08 8.50 -10.37
N PHE A 437 -9.20 7.79 -11.08
CA PHE A 437 -8.24 8.39 -11.99
C PHE A 437 -8.81 8.53 -13.40
N TYR A 438 -8.27 9.46 -14.17
CA TYR A 438 -8.56 9.62 -15.60
C TYR A 438 -7.34 10.15 -16.35
N GLY A 439 -7.08 9.59 -17.52
CA GLY A 439 -6.01 10.04 -18.41
C GLY A 439 -4.62 9.55 -18.05
N VAL A 440 -4.45 8.67 -17.06
CA VAL A 440 -3.13 8.10 -16.70
C VAL A 440 -2.59 7.25 -17.85
N ARG A 441 -3.39 6.33 -18.38
CA ARG A 441 -3.03 5.48 -19.51
C ARG A 441 -2.74 6.30 -20.76
N ASP A 442 -3.59 7.30 -21.04
CA ASP A 442 -3.43 8.18 -22.20
C ASP A 442 -2.13 8.99 -22.10
N ALA A 443 -1.79 9.45 -20.88
CA ALA A 443 -0.53 10.14 -20.61
C ALA A 443 0.68 9.22 -20.81
N ILE A 444 0.63 7.97 -20.33
CA ILE A 444 1.71 6.97 -20.48
C ILE A 444 1.99 6.71 -21.96
N HIS A 445 0.96 6.45 -22.74
CA HIS A 445 1.08 6.04 -24.15
C HIS A 445 1.00 7.19 -25.14
N GLN A 446 0.83 8.44 -24.68
CA GLN A 446 0.64 9.62 -25.54
C GLN A 446 -0.53 9.46 -26.51
N ILE A 447 -1.64 8.91 -26.02
CA ILE A 447 -2.87 8.70 -26.79
C ILE A 447 -3.76 9.93 -26.62
N ALA A 448 -4.28 10.44 -27.72
CA ALA A 448 -5.29 11.50 -27.71
C ALA A 448 -6.68 10.86 -27.49
N PRO A 449 -7.38 11.14 -26.38
CA PRO A 449 -8.72 10.59 -26.14
C PRO A 449 -9.73 11.21 -27.09
N SER A 450 -10.71 10.43 -27.56
CA SER A 450 -11.78 10.90 -28.44
C SER A 450 -12.84 11.74 -27.74
N VAL A 451 -12.79 11.81 -26.40
CA VAL A 451 -13.75 12.53 -25.56
C VAL A 451 -13.08 13.67 -24.81
N ALA A 452 -13.78 14.76 -24.61
CA ALA A 452 -13.36 15.84 -23.74
C ALA A 452 -13.74 15.53 -22.29
N ALA A 453 -12.82 15.79 -21.35
CA ALA A 453 -13.08 15.68 -19.91
C ALA A 453 -13.39 17.07 -19.34
N ILE A 454 -14.56 17.22 -18.73
CA ILE A 454 -15.08 18.49 -18.20
C ILE A 454 -15.37 18.35 -16.72
N ALA A 455 -14.74 19.18 -15.88
CA ALA A 455 -15.04 19.25 -14.46
C ALA A 455 -16.45 19.83 -14.25
N ARG A 456 -17.22 19.23 -13.34
CA ARG A 456 -18.48 19.79 -12.85
C ARG A 456 -18.21 20.87 -11.80
N PRO A 457 -19.15 21.81 -11.57
CA PRO A 457 -19.04 22.79 -10.50
C PRO A 457 -18.86 22.11 -9.14
N GLY A 458 -17.94 22.63 -8.31
CA GLY A 458 -17.60 22.08 -6.99
C GLY A 458 -16.62 20.87 -7.04
N THR A 459 -16.09 20.55 -8.22
CA THR A 459 -15.13 19.46 -8.38
C THR A 459 -13.72 19.88 -7.98
N THR A 460 -13.05 19.08 -7.15
CA THR A 460 -11.64 19.23 -6.78
C THR A 460 -10.82 18.11 -7.41
N ILE A 461 -9.75 18.49 -8.11
CA ILE A 461 -8.91 17.58 -8.89
C ILE A 461 -7.44 17.74 -8.50
N ALA A 462 -6.76 16.62 -8.31
CA ALA A 462 -5.30 16.56 -8.30
C ALA A 462 -4.82 16.27 -9.71
N PHE A 463 -3.97 17.17 -10.23
CA PHE A 463 -3.36 17.05 -11.54
C PHE A 463 -1.96 16.47 -11.43
N PHE A 464 -1.71 15.41 -12.18
CA PHE A 464 -0.41 14.77 -12.30
C PHE A 464 0.24 15.19 -13.61
N ASP A 465 1.49 15.61 -13.56
CA ASP A 465 2.26 15.96 -14.75
C ASP A 465 2.51 14.71 -15.62
N ALA A 466 1.98 14.71 -16.83
CA ALA A 466 2.07 13.58 -17.76
C ALA A 466 3.52 13.18 -18.07
N THR A 467 4.43 14.16 -18.20
CA THR A 467 5.84 13.90 -18.48
C THR A 467 6.53 13.22 -17.30
N ARG A 468 6.17 13.61 -16.07
CA ARG A 468 6.71 12.95 -14.86
C ARG A 468 6.16 11.53 -14.71
N VAL A 469 4.87 11.32 -14.99
CA VAL A 469 4.26 9.98 -14.98
C VAL A 469 4.93 9.09 -16.03
N GLN A 470 5.19 9.58 -17.24
CA GLN A 470 5.94 8.84 -18.26
C GLN A 470 7.34 8.44 -17.76
N LYS A 471 8.10 9.41 -17.23
CA LYS A 471 9.44 9.12 -16.68
C LYS A 471 9.41 8.13 -15.52
N LEU A 472 8.35 8.15 -14.72
CA LEU A 472 8.14 7.14 -13.69
C LEU A 472 7.97 5.76 -14.32
N CYS A 473 7.15 5.62 -15.35
CA CYS A 473 6.95 4.36 -16.07
C CYS A 473 8.23 3.87 -16.78
N GLU A 474 8.98 4.76 -17.44
CA GLU A 474 10.24 4.40 -18.12
C GLU A 474 11.29 3.77 -17.20
N ARG A 475 11.30 4.15 -15.93
CA ARG A 475 12.24 3.61 -14.91
C ARG A 475 11.63 2.51 -14.03
N SER A 476 10.34 2.22 -14.19
CA SER A 476 9.62 1.23 -13.40
C SER A 476 9.62 -0.13 -14.09
N PRO A 477 9.58 -1.25 -13.32
CA PRO A 477 9.39 -2.58 -13.90
C PRO A 477 8.05 -2.71 -14.64
N GLU A 478 7.98 -3.62 -15.59
CA GLU A 478 6.78 -3.86 -16.41
C GLU A 478 5.51 -4.11 -15.57
N HIS A 479 5.62 -4.84 -14.46
CA HIS A 479 4.46 -5.11 -13.60
C HIS A 479 3.92 -3.83 -12.93
N VAL A 480 4.79 -2.87 -12.57
CA VAL A 480 4.40 -1.56 -12.04
C VAL A 480 3.68 -0.74 -13.11
N VAL A 481 4.24 -0.71 -14.32
CA VAL A 481 3.61 -0.02 -15.47
C VAL A 481 2.23 -0.60 -15.73
N ALA A 482 2.10 -1.94 -15.76
CA ALA A 482 0.80 -2.61 -15.95
C ALA A 482 -0.23 -2.27 -14.84
N VAL A 483 0.22 -1.99 -13.62
CA VAL A 483 -0.67 -1.51 -12.54
C VAL A 483 -1.07 -0.06 -12.77
N LEU A 484 -0.13 0.83 -13.14
CA LEU A 484 -0.42 2.25 -13.41
C LEU A 484 -1.36 2.42 -14.63
N GLU A 485 -1.25 1.57 -15.65
CA GLU A 485 -2.13 1.57 -16.82
C GLU A 485 -3.60 1.24 -16.49
N ARG A 486 -3.85 0.57 -15.37
CA ARG A 486 -5.22 0.28 -14.88
C ARG A 486 -5.89 1.46 -14.18
N LEU A 487 -5.16 2.53 -13.95
CA LEU A 487 -5.67 3.74 -13.29
C LEU A 487 -6.47 4.66 -14.23
N GLY A 488 -7.04 4.21 -15.29
CA GLY A 488 -7.95 5.04 -16.10
C GLY A 488 -7.91 4.77 -17.56
#